data_2390fc932b799b337e13c4670d52032e
#
_entry.id   2390fc932b799b337e13c4670d52032e
#
_cell.length_a   1.000
_cell.length_b   1.000
_cell.length_c   1.000
_cell.angle_alpha   90.00
_cell.angle_beta   90.00
_cell.angle_gamma   90.00
#
_symmetry.space_group_name_H-M   'P 1'
#
loop_
_entity.id
_entity.type
_entity.pdbx_description
1 polymer ?
#
loop_
_entity_poly.entity_id
_entity_poly.type
_entity_poly.pdbx_seq_one_letter_code
_entity_poly.pdbx_strand_id
1 'polypeptide(L)'
;LFNSRNKLIEFERMFSEFVDCEYVILTSSGTSALYVLLKAYGLKKGDEVIVPAYMCEKVIRLLLDMRYKVKLVDVEKETYNLSIDDLNEKISENTKAVIAVHMFGNPCRMDEISDIAHDHGAIVIEDSAQCICAEYKGKKVGSLGDSAFFSFGEGKPIITISGGAVTTNDKKIAKKAREIVSKFKQKTNGKILLKLILYYIIKNRRIYKLLYNKIQKRRMKRWDELKEVMNLDSLKQKFTDMQASIGIIQLRKLKCFNKIRYKNSMFL
;
A
#
# COMPACT_ATOMS: atom_id res chain seq x y z
N LEU A 1 -32.01 -6.05 -3.97
CA LEU A 1 -31.37 -5.70 -2.69
C LEU A 1 -30.03 -6.44 -2.65
N PHE A 2 -28.95 -5.75 -3.03
CA PHE A 2 -27.59 -6.30 -3.01
C PHE A 2 -27.19 -6.52 -1.55
N ASN A 3 -26.87 -7.75 -1.19
CA ASN A 3 -26.38 -8.13 0.13
C ASN A 3 -24.97 -7.56 0.30
N SER A 4 -24.87 -6.35 0.86
CA SER A 4 -23.65 -5.53 0.87
C SER A 4 -22.48 -6.18 1.62
N ARG A 5 -22.72 -6.86 2.74
CA ARG A 5 -21.68 -7.56 3.51
C ARG A 5 -20.93 -8.64 2.72
N ASN A 6 -21.52 -9.15 1.64
CA ASN A 6 -20.94 -10.20 0.83
C ASN A 6 -19.77 -9.69 -0.06
N LYS A 7 -19.78 -8.41 -0.50
CA LYS A 7 -18.78 -7.89 -1.44
C LYS A 7 -17.41 -7.63 -0.81
N LEU A 8 -17.38 -7.16 0.44
CA LEU A 8 -16.11 -6.99 1.17
C LEU A 8 -15.44 -8.34 1.39
N ILE A 9 -16.19 -9.32 1.89
CA ILE A 9 -15.69 -10.67 2.15
C ILE A 9 -15.27 -11.36 0.84
N GLU A 10 -16.05 -11.20 -0.23
CA GLU A 10 -15.72 -11.73 -1.55
C GLU A 10 -14.39 -11.15 -2.06
N PHE A 11 -14.18 -9.83 -1.92
CA PHE A 11 -12.96 -9.19 -2.38
C PHE A 11 -11.75 -9.58 -1.52
N GLU A 12 -11.90 -9.64 -0.18
CA GLU A 12 -10.84 -10.12 0.72
C GLU A 12 -10.42 -11.54 0.35
N ARG A 13 -11.37 -12.47 0.14
CA ARG A 13 -11.08 -13.85 -0.25
C ARG A 13 -10.39 -13.92 -1.61
N MET A 14 -10.91 -13.25 -2.63
CA MET A 14 -10.29 -13.25 -3.96
C MET A 14 -8.88 -12.64 -3.96
N PHE A 15 -8.67 -11.62 -3.13
CA PHE A 15 -7.37 -10.97 -3.02
C PHE A 15 -6.38 -11.85 -2.25
N SER A 16 -6.82 -12.54 -1.20
CA SER A 16 -6.07 -13.56 -0.45
C SER A 16 -5.57 -14.67 -1.37
N GLU A 17 -6.47 -15.26 -2.17
CA GLU A 17 -6.13 -16.27 -3.17
C GLU A 17 -5.16 -15.73 -4.24
N PHE A 18 -5.28 -14.46 -4.60
CA PHE A 18 -4.43 -13.84 -5.62
C PHE A 18 -3.01 -13.59 -5.16
N VAL A 19 -2.80 -13.16 -3.92
CA VAL A 19 -1.47 -12.86 -3.34
C VAL A 19 -0.89 -14.03 -2.55
N ASP A 20 -1.62 -15.14 -2.46
CA ASP A 20 -1.23 -16.34 -1.70
C ASP A 20 -0.92 -16.02 -0.23
N CYS A 21 -1.88 -15.38 0.44
CA CYS A 21 -1.76 -14.96 1.82
C CYS A 21 -3.06 -15.26 2.59
N GLU A 22 -2.98 -15.78 3.81
CA GLU A 22 -4.14 -16.32 4.55
C GLU A 22 -5.15 -15.23 4.94
N TYR A 23 -4.66 -14.06 5.39
CA TYR A 23 -5.51 -12.99 5.87
C TYR A 23 -5.35 -11.72 5.06
N VAL A 24 -6.48 -11.16 4.64
CA VAL A 24 -6.59 -9.85 4.00
C VAL A 24 -7.51 -8.97 4.83
N ILE A 25 -7.11 -7.72 5.08
CA ILE A 25 -7.91 -6.72 5.76
C ILE A 25 -7.97 -5.45 4.91
N LEU A 26 -9.16 -5.10 4.43
CA LEU A 26 -9.36 -3.93 3.58
C LEU A 26 -9.34 -2.63 4.38
N THR A 27 -8.69 -1.60 3.81
CA THR A 27 -8.52 -0.27 4.41
C THR A 27 -8.80 0.85 3.42
N SER A 28 -8.95 2.09 3.90
CA SER A 28 -9.30 3.24 3.05
C SER A 28 -8.19 3.69 2.09
N SER A 29 -6.94 3.30 2.34
CA SER A 29 -5.76 3.62 1.52
C SER A 29 -4.57 2.74 1.90
N GLY A 30 -3.51 2.71 1.09
CA GLY A 30 -2.24 2.05 1.45
C GLY A 30 -1.61 2.65 2.72
N THR A 31 -1.66 3.97 2.88
CA THR A 31 -1.19 4.64 4.11
C THR A 31 -2.00 4.22 5.34
N SER A 32 -3.33 4.02 5.18
CA SER A 32 -4.18 3.48 6.24
C SER A 32 -3.82 2.02 6.56
N ALA A 33 -3.47 1.22 5.55
CA ALA A 33 -3.03 -0.16 5.75
C ALA A 33 -1.72 -0.23 6.55
N LEU A 34 -0.73 0.59 6.20
CA LEU A 34 0.50 0.70 6.98
C LEU A 34 0.24 1.18 8.42
N TYR A 35 -0.61 2.21 8.60
CA TYR A 35 -1.04 2.65 9.93
C TYR A 35 -1.61 1.51 10.77
N VAL A 36 -2.47 0.69 10.17
CA VAL A 36 -3.08 -0.48 10.83
C VAL A 36 -2.04 -1.51 11.21
N LEU A 37 -1.08 -1.83 10.32
CA LEU A 37 0.01 -2.77 10.60
C LEU A 37 0.87 -2.32 11.77
N LEU A 38 1.39 -1.09 11.73
CA LEU A 38 2.23 -0.55 12.79
C LEU A 38 1.54 -0.60 14.17
N LYS A 39 0.23 -0.31 14.20
CA LYS A 39 -0.59 -0.44 15.42
C LYS A 39 -0.86 -1.89 15.81
N ALA A 40 -1.08 -2.80 14.87
CA ALA A 40 -1.33 -4.21 15.14
C ALA A 40 -0.10 -4.91 15.72
N TYR A 41 1.09 -4.55 15.24
CA TYR A 41 2.36 -5.00 15.82
C TYR A 41 2.67 -4.35 17.16
N GLY A 42 1.98 -3.27 17.52
CA GLY A 42 2.15 -2.61 18.81
C GLY A 42 3.34 -1.66 18.88
N LEU A 43 3.84 -1.18 17.73
CA LEU A 43 4.92 -0.20 17.70
C LEU A 43 4.53 1.07 18.46
N LYS A 44 5.47 1.60 19.23
CA LYS A 44 5.30 2.75 20.12
C LYS A 44 6.06 3.96 19.60
N LYS A 45 5.64 5.15 20.07
CA LYS A 45 6.40 6.38 19.84
C LYS A 45 7.87 6.19 20.27
N GLY A 46 8.79 6.56 19.39
CA GLY A 46 10.23 6.45 19.62
C GLY A 46 10.85 5.15 19.12
N ASP A 47 10.05 4.14 18.74
CA ASP A 47 10.58 2.94 18.09
C ASP A 47 11.23 3.30 16.74
N GLU A 48 12.34 2.62 16.45
CA GLU A 48 13.08 2.82 15.20
C GLU A 48 12.45 1.99 14.07
N VAL A 49 12.24 2.64 12.92
CA VAL A 49 11.75 2.00 11.69
C VAL A 49 12.72 2.33 10.56
N ILE A 50 13.28 1.29 9.95
CA ILE A 50 14.13 1.40 8.77
C ILE A 50 13.28 1.46 7.51
N VAL A 51 13.63 2.38 6.61
CA VAL A 51 13.00 2.55 5.31
C VAL A 51 14.04 2.90 4.24
N PRO A 52 13.83 2.56 2.95
CA PRO A 52 14.72 3.02 1.87
C PRO A 52 14.61 4.54 1.69
N ALA A 53 15.73 5.17 1.32
CA ALA A 53 15.79 6.61 1.08
C ALA A 53 14.95 7.07 -0.12
N TYR A 54 14.69 6.17 -1.08
CA TYR A 54 13.82 6.41 -2.22
C TYR A 54 12.50 5.66 -2.07
N MET A 55 11.46 6.36 -1.66
CA MET A 55 10.13 5.79 -1.45
C MET A 55 9.01 6.83 -1.50
N CYS A 56 7.78 6.38 -1.31
CA CYS A 56 6.62 7.27 -1.25
C CYS A 56 6.67 8.16 0.00
N GLU A 57 6.71 9.48 -0.20
CA GLU A 57 6.73 10.50 0.86
C GLU A 57 5.64 10.29 1.93
N LYS A 58 4.44 9.82 1.55
CA LYS A 58 3.34 9.61 2.51
C LYS A 58 3.66 8.54 3.56
N VAL A 59 4.52 7.59 3.24
CA VAL A 59 4.97 6.57 4.20
C VAL A 59 5.87 7.22 5.24
N ILE A 60 6.90 7.95 4.80
CA ILE A 60 7.83 8.67 5.69
C ILE A 60 7.05 9.64 6.58
N ARG A 61 6.13 10.41 6.01
CA ARG A 61 5.30 11.34 6.75
C ARG A 61 4.45 10.65 7.81
N LEU A 62 3.80 9.53 7.49
CA LEU A 62 3.05 8.73 8.46
C LEU A 62 3.94 8.34 9.64
N LEU A 63 5.15 7.83 9.38
CA LEU A 63 6.07 7.41 10.41
C LEU A 63 6.48 8.58 11.32
N LEU A 64 6.80 9.73 10.74
CA LEU A 64 7.16 10.95 11.49
C LEU A 64 5.98 11.47 12.33
N ASP A 65 4.77 11.51 11.76
CA ASP A 65 3.57 11.98 12.48
C ASP A 65 3.15 11.01 13.59
N MET A 66 3.47 9.72 13.45
CA MET A 66 3.35 8.73 14.53
C MET A 66 4.50 8.79 15.53
N ARG A 67 5.49 9.68 15.30
CA ARG A 67 6.65 9.93 16.15
C ARG A 67 7.59 8.71 16.28
N TYR A 68 7.72 7.93 15.21
CA TYR A 68 8.77 6.93 15.11
C TYR A 68 10.11 7.57 14.76
N LYS A 69 11.20 6.91 15.13
CA LYS A 69 12.55 7.24 14.65
C LYS A 69 12.73 6.61 13.28
N VAL A 70 12.72 7.42 12.24
CA VAL A 70 12.92 6.95 10.86
C VAL A 70 14.40 6.90 10.58
N LYS A 71 14.90 5.71 10.23
CA LYS A 71 16.27 5.49 9.80
C LYS A 71 16.30 5.18 8.30
N LEU A 72 17.02 5.97 7.54
CA LEU A 72 17.12 5.83 6.10
C LEU A 72 18.27 4.88 5.74
N VAL A 73 17.96 3.93 4.87
CA VAL A 73 18.90 3.02 4.21
C VAL A 73 18.95 3.38 2.73
N ASP A 74 20.13 3.34 2.14
CA ASP A 74 20.31 3.66 0.73
C ASP A 74 19.62 2.62 -0.17
N VAL A 75 19.56 2.93 -1.46
CA VAL A 75 18.96 2.05 -2.47
C VAL A 75 20.01 1.59 -3.47
N GLU A 76 19.84 0.40 -4.00
CA GLU A 76 20.64 -0.12 -5.10
C GLU A 76 20.39 0.69 -6.38
N LYS A 77 21.45 1.07 -7.09
CA LYS A 77 21.36 1.92 -8.30
C LYS A 77 20.57 1.27 -9.42
N GLU A 78 20.67 -0.04 -9.56
CA GLU A 78 20.08 -0.83 -10.64
C GLU A 78 18.61 -1.10 -10.42
N THR A 79 18.19 -1.26 -9.17
CA THR A 79 16.84 -1.73 -8.81
C THR A 79 15.98 -0.67 -8.13
N TYR A 80 16.61 0.33 -7.52
CA TYR A 80 16.00 1.28 -6.58
C TYR A 80 15.35 0.63 -5.36
N ASN A 81 15.61 -0.64 -5.13
CA ASN A 81 15.21 -1.35 -3.93
C ASN A 81 16.20 -1.09 -2.79
N LEU A 82 15.81 -1.40 -1.58
CA LEU A 82 16.64 -1.25 -0.38
C LEU A 82 17.98 -1.99 -0.54
N SER A 83 19.10 -1.30 -0.26
CA SER A 83 20.45 -1.86 -0.27
C SER A 83 20.66 -2.81 0.92
N ILE A 84 21.04 -4.05 0.63
CA ILE A 84 21.33 -5.06 1.66
C ILE A 84 22.56 -4.67 2.47
N ASP A 85 23.61 -4.20 1.81
CA ASP A 85 24.85 -3.82 2.48
C ASP A 85 24.62 -2.69 3.48
N ASP A 86 23.91 -1.65 3.07
CA ASP A 86 23.60 -0.50 3.92
C ASP A 86 22.55 -0.85 5.01
N LEU A 87 21.63 -1.81 4.74
CA LEU A 87 20.75 -2.36 5.77
C LEU A 87 21.55 -3.05 6.86
N ASN A 88 22.46 -3.93 6.48
CA ASN A 88 23.29 -4.70 7.42
C ASN A 88 24.20 -3.79 8.27
N GLU A 89 24.69 -2.69 7.69
CA GLU A 89 25.48 -1.70 8.44
C GLU A 89 24.64 -0.90 9.43
N LYS A 90 23.38 -0.58 9.07
CA LYS A 90 22.56 0.36 9.83
C LYS A 90 21.58 -0.27 10.80
N ILE A 91 21.20 -1.53 10.62
CA ILE A 91 20.25 -2.21 11.52
C ILE A 91 20.85 -2.39 12.91
N SER A 92 20.03 -2.41 13.94
CA SER A 92 20.44 -2.61 15.32
C SER A 92 19.31 -3.18 16.17
N GLU A 93 19.60 -3.61 17.40
CA GLU A 93 18.63 -4.08 18.40
C GLU A 93 17.51 -3.06 18.70
N ASN A 94 17.73 -1.77 18.38
CA ASN A 94 16.71 -0.73 18.53
C ASN A 94 15.71 -0.73 17.38
N THR A 95 16.03 -1.34 16.25
CA THR A 95 15.16 -1.42 15.07
C THR A 95 13.99 -2.35 15.38
N LYS A 96 12.75 -1.86 15.16
CA LYS A 96 11.52 -2.65 15.40
C LYS A 96 10.83 -3.06 14.12
N ALA A 97 11.08 -2.37 13.03
CA ALA A 97 10.53 -2.72 11.73
C ALA A 97 11.45 -2.28 10.59
N VAL A 98 11.47 -3.08 9.53
CA VAL A 98 12.05 -2.74 8.22
C VAL A 98 10.92 -2.70 7.21
N ILE A 99 10.79 -1.60 6.47
CA ILE A 99 9.82 -1.49 5.37
C ILE A 99 10.56 -1.71 4.05
N ALA A 100 10.34 -2.85 3.42
CA ALA A 100 10.89 -3.21 2.12
C ALA A 100 9.94 -2.73 1.00
N VAL A 101 10.42 -1.85 0.13
CA VAL A 101 9.62 -1.26 -0.96
C VAL A 101 9.93 -1.98 -2.26
N HIS A 102 8.96 -2.65 -2.86
CA HIS A 102 9.09 -3.26 -4.19
C HIS A 102 8.96 -2.19 -5.27
N MET A 103 10.06 -1.49 -5.54
CA MET A 103 10.05 -0.32 -6.38
C MET A 103 9.76 -0.67 -7.84
N PHE A 104 8.87 0.10 -8.47
CA PHE A 104 8.45 -0.06 -9.87
C PHE A 104 7.92 -1.45 -10.25
N GLY A 105 7.53 -2.26 -9.27
CA GLY A 105 7.07 -3.63 -9.49
C GLY A 105 8.19 -4.67 -9.49
N ASN A 106 9.42 -4.28 -9.14
CA ASN A 106 10.56 -5.18 -8.97
C ASN A 106 10.67 -5.63 -7.51
N PRO A 107 10.53 -6.92 -7.19
CA PRO A 107 10.63 -7.40 -5.82
C PRO A 107 12.00 -7.18 -5.21
N CYS A 108 12.03 -6.83 -3.91
CA CYS A 108 13.27 -6.83 -3.12
C CYS A 108 13.81 -8.24 -2.92
N ARG A 109 15.07 -8.36 -2.53
CA ARG A 109 15.70 -9.59 -2.04
C ARG A 109 15.17 -9.93 -0.65
N MET A 110 13.92 -10.42 -0.59
CA MET A 110 13.14 -10.52 0.65
C MET A 110 13.69 -11.54 1.64
N ASP A 111 14.31 -12.62 1.18
CA ASP A 111 14.99 -13.58 2.04
C ASP A 111 16.14 -12.92 2.81
N GLU A 112 17.05 -12.24 2.13
CA GLU A 112 18.17 -11.54 2.75
C GLU A 112 17.70 -10.44 3.71
N ILE A 113 16.71 -9.65 3.31
CA ILE A 113 16.12 -8.61 4.18
C ILE A 113 15.48 -9.23 5.43
N SER A 114 14.78 -10.35 5.27
CA SER A 114 14.09 -11.01 6.38
C SER A 114 15.09 -11.64 7.36
N ASP A 115 16.12 -12.31 6.85
CA ASP A 115 17.16 -12.90 7.67
C ASP A 115 17.85 -11.82 8.54
N ILE A 116 18.32 -10.73 7.91
CA ILE A 116 18.97 -9.61 8.61
C ILE A 116 18.02 -8.97 9.64
N ALA A 117 16.77 -8.72 9.28
CA ALA A 117 15.81 -8.08 10.17
C ALA A 117 15.45 -8.96 11.37
N HIS A 118 15.19 -10.25 11.14
CA HIS A 118 14.81 -11.20 12.17
C HIS A 118 15.96 -11.48 13.15
N ASP A 119 17.20 -11.52 12.68
CA ASP A 119 18.40 -11.65 13.52
C ASP A 119 18.52 -10.50 14.54
N HIS A 120 17.95 -9.32 14.24
CA HIS A 120 17.89 -8.17 15.13
C HIS A 120 16.52 -8.00 15.83
N GLY A 121 15.62 -8.98 15.70
CA GLY A 121 14.28 -8.94 16.30
C GLY A 121 13.33 -7.91 15.67
N ALA A 122 13.63 -7.43 14.48
CA ALA A 122 12.78 -6.51 13.73
C ALA A 122 11.81 -7.27 12.81
N ILE A 123 10.59 -6.74 12.66
CA ILE A 123 9.62 -7.26 11.69
C ILE A 123 9.86 -6.69 10.30
N VAL A 124 9.47 -7.44 9.26
CA VAL A 124 9.56 -7.00 7.86
C VAL A 124 8.16 -6.74 7.30
N ILE A 125 7.94 -5.50 6.85
CA ILE A 125 6.69 -5.07 6.21
C ILE A 125 6.97 -4.76 4.73
N GLU A 126 6.30 -5.48 3.81
CA GLU A 126 6.38 -5.20 2.39
C GLU A 126 5.53 -3.98 2.01
N ASP A 127 6.11 -2.96 1.36
CA ASP A 127 5.35 -1.98 0.58
C ASP A 127 5.12 -2.54 -0.82
N SER A 128 3.98 -3.19 -0.99
CA SER A 128 3.54 -3.79 -2.26
C SER A 128 2.63 -2.87 -3.07
N ALA A 129 2.61 -1.56 -2.76
CA ALA A 129 1.73 -0.59 -3.42
C ALA A 129 1.98 -0.43 -4.93
N GLN A 130 3.14 -0.84 -5.43
CA GLN A 130 3.49 -0.81 -6.86
C GLN A 130 3.65 -2.20 -7.48
N CYS A 131 3.56 -3.27 -6.69
CA CYS A 131 4.03 -4.61 -7.04
C CYS A 131 2.97 -5.69 -6.75
N ILE A 132 1.78 -5.60 -7.37
CA ILE A 132 0.66 -6.51 -7.04
C ILE A 132 0.70 -7.87 -7.77
N CYS A 133 1.51 -8.01 -8.81
CA CYS A 133 1.51 -9.23 -9.65
C CYS A 133 2.87 -9.88 -9.76
N ALA A 134 3.86 -9.39 -9.04
CA ALA A 134 5.20 -9.92 -9.12
C ALA A 134 5.39 -11.13 -8.19
N GLU A 135 6.40 -11.89 -8.49
CA GLU A 135 6.83 -13.06 -7.73
C GLU A 135 8.34 -12.95 -7.46
N TYR A 136 8.74 -13.39 -6.28
CA TYR A 136 10.13 -13.56 -5.89
C TYR A 136 10.39 -15.01 -5.51
N LYS A 137 11.30 -15.67 -6.21
CA LYS A 137 11.62 -17.10 -5.98
C LYS A 137 10.37 -18.00 -5.94
N GLY A 138 9.40 -17.73 -6.84
CA GLY A 138 8.15 -18.50 -6.95
C GLY A 138 7.05 -18.17 -5.92
N LYS A 139 7.30 -17.25 -5.00
CA LYS A 139 6.29 -16.77 -4.03
C LYS A 139 5.74 -15.40 -4.44
N LYS A 140 4.47 -15.16 -4.17
CA LYS A 140 3.80 -13.89 -4.48
C LYS A 140 4.28 -12.75 -3.58
N VAL A 141 4.48 -11.57 -4.17
CA VAL A 141 4.65 -10.33 -3.40
C VAL A 141 3.39 -10.06 -2.59
N GLY A 142 3.60 -9.69 -1.33
CA GLY A 142 2.54 -9.52 -0.34
C GLY A 142 2.36 -10.71 0.61
N SER A 143 3.19 -11.78 0.43
CA SER A 143 3.28 -12.94 1.31
C SER A 143 4.73 -13.32 1.64
N LEU A 144 5.69 -12.43 1.37
CA LEU A 144 7.12 -12.69 1.49
C LEU A 144 7.69 -12.27 2.86
N GLY A 145 7.22 -11.14 3.39
CA GLY A 145 7.59 -10.65 4.72
C GLY A 145 6.58 -11.09 5.79
N ASP A 146 6.71 -10.56 7.01
CA ASP A 146 5.78 -10.85 8.12
C ASP A 146 4.37 -10.32 7.80
N SER A 147 4.30 -9.21 7.07
CA SER A 147 3.05 -8.62 6.57
C SER A 147 3.34 -7.71 5.39
N ALA A 148 2.30 -7.40 4.63
CA ALA A 148 2.41 -6.42 3.56
C ALA A 148 1.24 -5.43 3.55
N PHE A 149 1.45 -4.31 2.86
CA PHE A 149 0.37 -3.40 2.54
C PHE A 149 0.30 -3.08 1.05
N PHE A 150 -0.93 -2.96 0.57
CA PHE A 150 -1.25 -2.62 -0.81
C PHE A 150 -2.00 -1.31 -0.90
N SER A 151 -1.89 -0.65 -2.05
CA SER A 151 -2.65 0.56 -2.38
C SER A 151 -3.51 0.33 -3.61
N PHE A 152 -4.79 0.73 -3.52
CA PHE A 152 -5.74 0.72 -4.62
C PHE A 152 -6.12 2.15 -5.06
N GLY A 153 -5.20 3.09 -4.86
CA GLY A 153 -5.35 4.49 -5.28
C GLY A 153 -5.09 4.70 -6.77
N GLU A 154 -5.17 5.96 -7.19
CA GLU A 154 -4.88 6.36 -8.57
C GLU A 154 -3.45 5.98 -8.98
N GLY A 155 -3.28 5.51 -10.23
CA GLY A 155 -2.00 5.08 -10.78
C GLY A 155 -1.53 3.70 -10.33
N LYS A 156 -2.33 2.97 -9.56
CA LYS A 156 -2.02 1.60 -9.12
C LYS A 156 -2.59 0.55 -10.07
N PRO A 157 -2.07 -0.69 -10.07
CA PRO A 157 -2.57 -1.75 -10.96
C PRO A 157 -4.05 -2.08 -10.77
N ILE A 158 -4.54 -2.02 -9.53
CA ILE A 158 -5.97 -2.06 -9.17
C ILE A 158 -6.35 -0.67 -8.64
N ILE A 159 -7.43 -0.09 -9.17
CA ILE A 159 -7.89 1.25 -8.78
C ILE A 159 -9.33 1.15 -8.27
N THR A 160 -9.54 1.37 -6.98
CA THR A 160 -10.86 1.48 -6.36
C THR A 160 -11.18 2.92 -5.94
N ILE A 161 -10.60 3.93 -6.68
CA ILE A 161 -10.61 5.37 -6.41
C ILE A 161 -9.73 5.76 -5.21
N SER A 162 -9.81 5.02 -4.15
CA SER A 162 -8.95 4.99 -2.99
C SER A 162 -9.14 3.63 -2.34
N GLY A 163 -8.17 3.20 -1.56
CA GLY A 163 -8.25 1.93 -0.89
C GLY A 163 -6.87 1.34 -0.68
N GLY A 164 -6.82 0.31 0.12
CA GLY A 164 -5.65 -0.49 0.37
C GLY A 164 -6.03 -1.79 1.05
N ALA A 165 -5.06 -2.63 1.25
CA ALA A 165 -5.20 -3.86 2.00
C ALA A 165 -3.96 -4.12 2.85
N VAL A 166 -4.17 -4.74 3.98
CA VAL A 166 -3.15 -5.46 4.77
C VAL A 166 -3.21 -6.91 4.36
N THR A 167 -2.05 -7.56 4.23
CA THR A 167 -1.93 -9.02 4.12
C THR A 167 -0.96 -9.54 5.17
N THR A 168 -1.25 -10.71 5.74
CA THR A 168 -0.41 -11.40 6.71
C THR A 168 -0.84 -12.85 6.85
N ASN A 169 0.10 -13.74 7.19
CA ASN A 169 -0.18 -15.12 7.57
C ASN A 169 -0.27 -15.29 9.11
N ASP A 170 0.01 -14.24 9.88
CA ASP A 170 -0.14 -14.26 11.34
C ASP A 170 -1.59 -13.95 11.75
N LYS A 171 -2.27 -14.97 12.29
CA LYS A 171 -3.64 -14.87 12.81
C LYS A 171 -3.80 -13.83 13.93
N LYS A 172 -2.77 -13.64 14.78
CA LYS A 172 -2.81 -12.66 15.88
C LYS A 172 -2.77 -11.23 15.33
N ILE A 173 -1.90 -10.98 14.35
CA ILE A 173 -1.80 -9.68 13.67
C ILE A 173 -3.08 -9.40 12.88
N ALA A 174 -3.58 -10.37 12.14
CA ALA A 174 -4.84 -10.24 11.40
C ALA A 174 -6.02 -9.88 12.33
N LYS A 175 -6.14 -10.55 13.49
CA LYS A 175 -7.17 -10.26 14.49
C LYS A 175 -7.05 -8.82 15.00
N LYS A 176 -5.86 -8.39 15.43
CA LYS A 176 -5.61 -7.01 15.88
C LYS A 176 -5.91 -5.97 14.79
N ALA A 177 -5.49 -6.24 13.55
CA ALA A 177 -5.76 -5.36 12.42
C ALA A 177 -7.28 -5.21 12.18
N ARG A 178 -8.06 -6.30 12.21
CA ARG A 178 -9.52 -6.26 12.10
C ARG A 178 -10.17 -5.48 13.25
N GLU A 179 -9.70 -5.66 14.49
CA GLU A 179 -10.18 -4.90 15.65
C GLU A 179 -9.92 -3.39 15.51
N ILE A 180 -8.76 -2.99 14.98
CA ILE A 180 -8.45 -1.58 14.71
C ILE A 180 -9.38 -1.02 13.63
N VAL A 181 -9.52 -1.72 12.50
CA VAL A 181 -10.38 -1.29 11.39
C VAL A 181 -11.86 -1.27 11.77
N SER A 182 -12.32 -2.14 12.67
CA SER A 182 -13.71 -2.17 13.13
C SER A 182 -14.14 -0.83 13.76
N LYS A 183 -13.21 -0.12 14.42
CA LYS A 183 -13.43 1.18 15.07
C LYS A 183 -13.39 2.37 14.11
N PHE A 184 -13.04 2.16 12.84
CA PHE A 184 -12.97 3.22 11.85
C PHE A 184 -14.35 3.72 11.45
N LYS A 185 -14.41 5.01 11.04
CA LYS A 185 -15.66 5.64 10.60
C LYS A 185 -16.13 5.05 9.27
N GLN A 186 -17.43 4.84 9.15
CA GLN A 186 -18.03 4.38 7.89
C GLN A 186 -17.93 5.49 6.83
N LYS A 187 -17.45 5.15 5.64
CA LYS A 187 -17.39 6.03 4.49
C LYS A 187 -18.70 5.91 3.69
N THR A 188 -19.23 7.02 3.22
CA THR A 188 -20.44 7.01 2.39
C THR A 188 -20.11 6.70 0.93
N ASN A 189 -20.90 5.84 0.31
CA ASN A 189 -20.76 5.49 -1.11
C ASN A 189 -20.96 6.71 -2.05
N GLY A 190 -21.77 7.71 -1.63
CA GLY A 190 -22.01 8.91 -2.42
C GLY A 190 -20.75 9.70 -2.77
N LYS A 191 -19.78 9.82 -1.82
CA LYS A 191 -18.48 10.45 -2.11
C LYS A 191 -17.66 9.67 -3.13
N ILE A 192 -17.76 8.35 -3.13
CA ILE A 192 -17.07 7.46 -4.09
C ILE A 192 -17.71 7.60 -5.46
N LEU A 193 -19.05 7.57 -5.52
CA LEU A 193 -19.81 7.75 -6.76
C LEU A 193 -19.51 9.10 -7.41
N LEU A 194 -19.51 10.19 -6.64
CA LEU A 194 -19.16 11.50 -7.15
C LEU A 194 -17.74 11.52 -7.74
N LYS A 195 -16.77 10.90 -7.08
CA LYS A 195 -15.41 10.80 -7.61
C LYS A 195 -15.34 9.97 -8.89
N LEU A 196 -16.12 8.89 -9.00
CA LEU A 196 -16.21 8.08 -10.22
C LEU A 196 -16.76 8.90 -11.40
N ILE A 197 -17.84 9.65 -11.16
CA ILE A 197 -18.43 10.52 -12.18
C ILE A 197 -17.43 11.58 -12.63
N LEU A 198 -16.76 12.24 -11.69
CA LEU A 198 -15.73 13.24 -11.99
C LEU A 198 -14.55 12.62 -12.75
N TYR A 199 -14.12 11.43 -12.36
CA TYR A 199 -13.04 10.71 -13.06
C TYR A 199 -13.44 10.36 -14.48
N TYR A 200 -14.68 9.89 -14.69
CA TYR A 200 -15.22 9.61 -16.02
C TYR A 200 -15.28 10.86 -16.90
N ILE A 201 -15.76 11.99 -16.36
CA ILE A 201 -15.82 13.27 -17.07
C ILE A 201 -14.43 13.77 -17.45
N ILE A 202 -13.47 13.74 -16.51
CA ILE A 202 -12.09 14.22 -16.73
C ILE A 202 -11.35 13.31 -17.74
N LYS A 203 -11.72 12.03 -17.85
CA LYS A 203 -11.13 11.12 -18.83
C LYS A 203 -11.45 11.50 -20.29
N ASN A 204 -12.48 12.29 -20.51
CA ASN A 204 -12.77 12.83 -21.85
C ASN A 204 -11.64 13.78 -22.27
N ARG A 205 -10.96 13.50 -23.40
CA ARG A 205 -9.79 14.23 -23.88
C ARG A 205 -10.04 15.74 -24.03
N ARG A 206 -11.23 16.15 -24.48
CA ARG A 206 -11.58 17.57 -24.66
C ARG A 206 -11.71 18.28 -23.31
N ILE A 207 -12.40 17.65 -22.37
CA ILE A 207 -12.59 18.18 -21.00
C ILE A 207 -11.25 18.22 -20.25
N TYR A 208 -10.44 17.15 -20.38
CA TYR A 208 -9.10 17.13 -19.79
C TYR A 208 -8.23 18.30 -20.29
N LYS A 209 -8.21 18.55 -21.62
CA LYS A 209 -7.46 19.67 -22.20
C LYS A 209 -7.89 21.01 -21.63
N LEU A 210 -9.20 21.25 -21.48
CA LEU A 210 -9.75 22.47 -20.89
C LEU A 210 -9.39 22.64 -19.41
N LEU A 211 -9.34 21.54 -18.67
CA LEU A 211 -9.06 21.54 -17.23
C LEU A 211 -7.58 21.36 -16.90
N TYR A 212 -6.71 21.06 -17.89
CA TYR A 212 -5.32 20.71 -17.70
C TYR A 212 -4.55 21.68 -16.81
N ASN A 213 -4.58 22.97 -17.15
CA ASN A 213 -3.87 24.00 -16.38
C ASN A 213 -4.38 24.09 -14.93
N LYS A 214 -5.68 23.92 -14.71
CA LYS A 214 -6.29 23.93 -13.37
C LYS A 214 -5.91 22.70 -12.56
N ILE A 215 -5.83 21.55 -13.22
CA ILE A 215 -5.39 20.29 -12.62
C ILE A 215 -3.89 20.36 -12.27
N GLN A 216 -3.04 20.90 -13.15
CA GLN A 216 -1.60 21.05 -12.89
C GLN A 216 -1.33 22.04 -11.75
N LYS A 217 -1.98 23.20 -11.75
CA LYS A 217 -1.88 24.16 -10.61
C LYS A 217 -2.28 23.52 -9.28
N ARG A 218 -3.36 22.70 -9.26
CA ARG A 218 -3.75 21.95 -8.05
C ARG A 218 -2.71 20.88 -7.66
N ARG A 219 -2.09 20.21 -8.63
CA ARG A 219 -1.01 19.25 -8.34
C ARG A 219 0.20 19.96 -7.72
N MET A 220 0.63 21.09 -8.28
CA MET A 220 1.75 21.87 -7.74
C MET A 220 1.43 22.39 -6.33
N LYS A 221 0.24 22.97 -6.10
CA LYS A 221 -0.18 23.41 -4.77
C LYS A 221 -0.21 22.24 -3.76
N ARG A 222 -0.54 21.04 -4.19
CA ARG A 222 -0.52 19.85 -3.34
C ARG A 222 0.90 19.46 -2.87
N TRP A 223 1.96 19.82 -3.62
CA TRP A 223 3.34 19.69 -3.16
C TRP A 223 3.66 20.64 -2.01
N ASP A 224 3.10 21.85 -2.03
CA ASP A 224 3.29 22.79 -0.92
C ASP A 224 2.47 22.38 0.32
N GLU A 225 1.28 21.82 0.12
CA GLU A 225 0.43 21.25 1.19
C GLU A 225 1.05 20.00 1.85
N LEU A 226 2.06 19.38 1.21
CA LEU A 226 2.82 18.27 1.79
C LEU A 226 3.70 18.69 2.98
N LYS A 227 3.83 19.97 3.27
CA LYS A 227 4.49 20.50 4.48
C LYS A 227 3.60 20.42 5.73
N GLU A 228 2.30 20.22 5.57
CA GLU A 228 1.35 20.13 6.69
C GLU A 228 1.38 18.72 7.33
N VAL A 229 1.19 18.67 8.65
CA VAL A 229 1.05 17.43 9.43
C VAL A 229 -0.09 16.59 8.86
N MET A 230 0.13 15.29 8.67
CA MET A 230 -0.88 14.40 8.15
C MET A 230 -2.05 14.27 9.14
N ASN A 231 -3.25 14.54 8.70
CA ASN A 231 -4.44 14.29 9.51
C ASN A 231 -4.67 12.76 9.64
N LEU A 232 -4.16 12.17 10.73
CA LEU A 232 -4.27 10.74 11.01
C LEU A 232 -5.74 10.25 11.08
N ASP A 233 -6.69 11.13 11.44
CA ASP A 233 -8.11 10.76 11.46
C ASP A 233 -8.68 10.54 10.06
N SER A 234 -8.09 11.14 9.04
CA SER A 234 -8.45 10.89 7.64
C SER A 234 -8.16 9.46 7.20
N LEU A 235 -7.21 8.78 7.85
CA LEU A 235 -6.85 7.39 7.59
C LEU A 235 -7.85 6.40 8.20
N LYS A 236 -8.58 6.81 9.25
CA LYS A 236 -9.49 5.98 10.04
C LYS A 236 -10.87 5.86 9.38
N GLN A 237 -10.91 5.44 8.13
CA GLN A 237 -12.13 5.23 7.37
C GLN A 237 -12.20 3.78 6.88
N LYS A 238 -13.41 3.19 6.85
CA LYS A 238 -13.63 1.84 6.33
C LYS A 238 -13.61 1.84 4.80
N PHE A 239 -13.20 0.72 4.24
CA PHE A 239 -13.39 0.40 2.84
C PHE A 239 -14.90 0.16 2.60
N THR A 240 -15.42 0.47 1.40
CA THR A 240 -16.85 0.39 1.12
C THR A 240 -17.17 -0.76 0.17
N ASP A 241 -18.44 -1.22 0.21
CA ASP A 241 -18.93 -2.28 -0.70
C ASP A 241 -18.81 -1.89 -2.18
N MET A 242 -18.99 -0.61 -2.51
CA MET A 242 -18.80 -0.10 -3.86
C MET A 242 -17.34 -0.25 -4.30
N GLN A 243 -16.38 0.08 -3.41
CA GLN A 243 -14.96 -0.11 -3.68
C GLN A 243 -14.61 -1.59 -3.85
N ALA A 244 -15.19 -2.47 -3.03
CA ALA A 244 -15.02 -3.92 -3.15
C ALA A 244 -15.55 -4.45 -4.49
N SER A 245 -16.72 -4.00 -4.91
CA SER A 245 -17.29 -4.39 -6.21
C SER A 245 -16.39 -3.97 -7.38
N ILE A 246 -15.83 -2.76 -7.34
CA ILE A 246 -14.85 -2.29 -8.33
C ILE A 246 -13.59 -3.15 -8.29
N GLY A 247 -13.08 -3.42 -7.08
CA GLY A 247 -11.87 -4.25 -6.86
C GLY A 247 -12.02 -5.64 -7.44
N ILE A 248 -13.16 -6.31 -7.20
CA ILE A 248 -13.48 -7.64 -7.75
C ILE A 248 -13.41 -7.63 -9.28
N ILE A 249 -14.06 -6.65 -9.92
CA ILE A 249 -14.06 -6.55 -11.38
C ILE A 249 -12.65 -6.35 -11.94
N GLN A 250 -11.84 -5.50 -11.29
CA GLN A 250 -10.48 -5.23 -11.74
C GLN A 250 -9.54 -6.39 -11.47
N LEU A 251 -9.66 -7.07 -10.34
CA LEU A 251 -8.85 -8.24 -10.01
C LEU A 251 -9.05 -9.36 -11.04
N ARG A 252 -10.31 -9.62 -11.46
CA ARG A 252 -10.61 -10.59 -12.52
C ARG A 252 -9.93 -10.26 -13.86
N LYS A 253 -9.74 -8.98 -14.16
CA LYS A 253 -9.13 -8.50 -15.42
C LYS A 253 -7.63 -8.27 -15.31
N LEU A 254 -7.06 -8.33 -14.12
CA LEU A 254 -5.69 -7.87 -13.86
C LEU A 254 -4.63 -8.63 -14.66
N LYS A 255 -4.75 -9.96 -14.76
CA LYS A 255 -3.84 -10.79 -15.58
C LYS A 255 -3.84 -10.36 -17.05
N CYS A 256 -5.01 -10.05 -17.61
CA CYS A 256 -5.14 -9.57 -19.00
C CYS A 256 -4.48 -8.18 -19.15
N PHE A 257 -4.77 -7.25 -18.24
CA PHE A 257 -4.18 -5.91 -18.27
C PHE A 257 -2.66 -5.95 -18.12
N ASN A 258 -2.12 -6.83 -17.29
CA ASN A 258 -0.67 -6.96 -17.13
C ASN A 258 0.00 -7.50 -18.39
N LYS A 259 -0.61 -8.46 -19.09
CA LYS A 259 -0.08 -8.91 -20.40
C LYS A 259 0.00 -7.76 -21.41
N ILE A 260 -1.03 -6.89 -21.45
CA ILE A 260 -1.06 -5.71 -22.32
C ILE A 260 0.03 -4.71 -21.90
N ARG A 261 0.16 -4.41 -20.61
CA ARG A 261 1.20 -3.50 -20.09
C ARG A 261 2.60 -4.00 -20.43
N TYR A 262 2.87 -5.27 -20.18
CA TYR A 262 4.15 -5.91 -20.53
C TYR A 262 4.42 -5.81 -22.02
N LYS A 263 3.43 -6.17 -22.88
CA LYS A 263 3.58 -6.04 -24.32
C LYS A 263 3.89 -4.60 -24.74
N ASN A 264 3.21 -3.61 -24.14
CA ASN A 264 3.44 -2.20 -24.48
C ASN A 264 4.82 -1.72 -24.01
N SER A 265 5.35 -2.20 -22.87
CA SER A 265 6.68 -1.82 -22.39
C SER A 265 7.83 -2.36 -23.24
N MET A 266 7.59 -3.41 -24.01
CA MET A 266 8.59 -3.94 -24.95
C MET A 266 8.72 -3.13 -26.25
N PHE A 267 7.83 -2.14 -26.47
CA PHE A 267 7.88 -1.24 -27.64
C PHE A 267 8.41 0.15 -27.27
N LEU A 268 8.78 0.42 -26.04
CA LEU A 268 9.37 1.67 -25.58
C LEU A 268 10.87 1.54 -25.41
#